data_fbb5d3d35bd0fdecd625eb5b95025267
#
_entry.id   fbb5d3d35bd0fdecd625eb5b95025267
#
_cell.length_a   1.000
_cell.length_b   1.000
_cell.length_c   1.000
_cell.angle_alpha   90.00
_cell.angle_beta   90.00
_cell.angle_gamma   90.00
#
_symmetry.space_group_name_H-M   'P 1'
#
loop_
_entity.id
_entity.type
_entity.pdbx_description
1 polymer ?
#
loop_
_entity_poly.entity_id
_entity_poly.type
_entity_poly.pdbx_seq_one_letter_code
_entity_poly.pdbx_strand_id
1 'polypeptide(L)'
;MQYSGFIKPKYNSGGFAGLPARIREYCVSGEYDAVVLFLVDGFGWRFFEKFEEMPFLKRMTKSGKVEKLTSQFPSTTAAHITTIHTGQPVGQSGVYEWFYYEPQLDRIIAPLLFSFAGDDERDTLKGIINPAKLYPKQTMYKDLKALGIESHVFGVRDYTPSSYSNVVMKGAELHSFKTLPEALVNLGMLIDSSKASTCIHFYYENIDGTCHKYGPNSPQAEAEIEAFLLFVEYFFPRIFKGKKRVLFLLTADHGASEVDPKTTIFLNKEERFDNIERFFKTNRSENCSSRQALRGICFYMSKMICWMKRRNFWQSS
;
A
#
# COMPACT_ATOMS: atom_id res chain seq x y z
N MET A 1 -20.84 -12.08 18.81
CA MET A 1 -21.52 -11.18 17.86
C MET A 1 -20.92 -11.44 16.48
N GLN A 2 -21.74 -11.90 15.56
CA GLN A 2 -21.33 -12.05 14.15
C GLN A 2 -21.68 -10.72 13.48
N TYR A 3 -20.69 -9.90 13.19
CA TYR A 3 -20.90 -8.65 12.43
C TYR A 3 -21.18 -9.04 10.98
N SER A 4 -22.45 -9.08 10.59
CA SER A 4 -22.84 -9.31 9.20
C SER A 4 -22.30 -8.16 8.33
N GLY A 5 -21.54 -8.47 7.30
CA GLY A 5 -20.99 -7.50 6.35
C GLY A 5 -19.48 -7.28 6.44
N PHE A 6 -18.79 -7.71 7.50
CA PHE A 6 -17.34 -7.63 7.58
C PHE A 6 -16.66 -8.89 7.04
N ILE A 7 -15.68 -8.71 6.17
CA ILE A 7 -14.85 -9.80 5.66
C ILE A 7 -13.64 -9.96 6.57
N LYS A 8 -13.45 -11.14 7.14
CA LYS A 8 -12.29 -11.45 7.95
C LYS A 8 -11.04 -11.55 7.07
N PRO A 9 -9.96 -10.80 7.36
CA PRO A 9 -8.70 -10.89 6.63
C PRO A 9 -8.11 -12.31 6.68
N LYS A 10 -7.56 -12.74 5.56
CA LYS A 10 -6.80 -14.00 5.45
C LYS A 10 -5.31 -13.67 5.39
N TYR A 11 -4.50 -14.36 6.20
CA TYR A 11 -3.05 -14.19 6.24
C TYR A 11 -2.29 -15.39 5.64
N ASN A 12 -2.97 -16.13 4.77
CA ASN A 12 -2.44 -17.23 3.98
C ASN A 12 -2.51 -16.87 2.47
N SER A 13 -2.41 -17.86 1.60
CA SER A 13 -2.50 -17.69 0.14
C SER A 13 -3.80 -17.05 -0.38
N GLY A 14 -4.86 -17.04 0.43
CA GLY A 14 -6.13 -16.39 0.10
C GLY A 14 -6.21 -14.91 0.48
N GLY A 15 -5.12 -14.30 0.93
CA GLY A 15 -5.03 -12.89 1.29
C GLY A 15 -3.77 -12.23 0.73
N PHE A 16 -3.75 -10.91 0.76
CA PHE A 16 -2.62 -10.09 0.29
C PHE A 16 -1.30 -10.46 0.99
N ALA A 17 -1.34 -10.79 2.28
CA ALA A 17 -0.16 -11.19 3.04
C ALA A 17 0.58 -12.42 2.46
N GLY A 18 -0.11 -13.25 1.67
CA GLY A 18 0.50 -14.39 0.98
C GLY A 18 1.16 -14.05 -0.36
N LEU A 19 0.93 -12.84 -0.92
CA LEU A 19 1.45 -12.46 -2.24
C LEU A 19 2.98 -12.42 -2.32
N PRO A 20 3.73 -11.87 -1.34
CA PRO A 20 5.18 -11.86 -1.42
C PRO A 20 5.81 -13.25 -1.58
N ALA A 21 5.30 -14.24 -0.86
CA ALA A 21 5.75 -15.63 -0.99
C ALA A 21 5.48 -16.21 -2.38
N ARG A 22 4.26 -15.99 -2.91
CA ARG A 22 3.88 -16.43 -4.27
C ARG A 22 4.72 -15.76 -5.35
N ILE A 23 4.98 -14.45 -5.24
CA ILE A 23 5.83 -13.72 -6.19
C ILE A 23 7.25 -14.29 -6.15
N ARG A 24 7.78 -14.53 -4.94
CA ARG A 24 9.10 -15.13 -4.78
C ARG A 24 9.17 -16.52 -5.44
N GLU A 25 8.15 -17.36 -5.25
CA GLU A 25 8.05 -18.68 -5.89
C GLU A 25 8.13 -18.56 -7.41
N TYR A 26 7.39 -17.65 -8.02
CA TYR A 26 7.46 -17.40 -9.46
C TYR A 26 8.84 -16.91 -9.91
N CYS A 27 9.46 -16.00 -9.16
CA CYS A 27 10.79 -15.49 -9.48
C CYS A 27 11.88 -16.59 -9.45
N VAL A 28 11.78 -17.56 -8.55
CA VAL A 28 12.79 -18.62 -8.38
C VAL A 28 12.46 -19.91 -9.15
N SER A 29 11.29 -20.02 -9.75
CA SER A 29 10.85 -21.25 -10.45
C SER A 29 11.68 -21.59 -11.70
N GLY A 30 12.34 -20.59 -12.30
CA GLY A 30 13.01 -20.75 -13.60
C GLY A 30 12.06 -20.82 -14.80
N GLU A 31 10.75 -20.73 -14.56
CA GLU A 31 9.74 -20.75 -15.64
C GLU A 31 9.66 -19.42 -16.40
N TYR A 32 10.01 -18.31 -15.72
CA TYR A 32 9.90 -16.96 -16.26
C TYR A 32 11.26 -16.26 -16.27
N ASP A 33 11.51 -15.51 -17.33
CA ASP A 33 12.68 -14.64 -17.45
C ASP A 33 12.43 -13.32 -16.71
N ALA A 34 11.16 -12.89 -16.59
CA ALA A 34 10.76 -11.75 -15.79
C ALA A 34 9.40 -12.00 -15.13
N VAL A 35 9.28 -11.57 -13.87
CA VAL A 35 8.02 -11.50 -13.12
C VAL A 35 7.73 -10.03 -12.86
N VAL A 36 6.62 -9.54 -13.39
CA VAL A 36 6.20 -8.13 -13.32
C VAL A 36 4.93 -8.01 -12.51
N LEU A 37 5.01 -7.36 -11.37
CA LEU A 37 3.84 -7.04 -10.53
C LEU A 37 3.44 -5.58 -10.70
N PHE A 38 2.21 -5.34 -11.11
CA PHE A 38 1.56 -4.03 -10.98
C PHE A 38 0.74 -4.01 -9.70
N LEU A 39 1.13 -3.16 -8.77
CA LEU A 39 0.37 -2.83 -7.57
C LEU A 39 -0.33 -1.49 -7.84
N VAL A 40 -1.63 -1.56 -8.02
CA VAL A 40 -2.48 -0.40 -8.37
C VAL A 40 -3.28 -0.02 -7.13
N ASP A 41 -2.89 1.10 -6.51
CA ASP A 41 -3.44 1.59 -5.26
C ASP A 41 -4.96 1.85 -5.37
N GLY A 42 -5.71 1.30 -4.43
CA GLY A 42 -7.15 1.46 -4.35
C GLY A 42 -7.97 0.71 -5.41
N PHE A 43 -7.31 0.06 -6.41
CA PHE A 43 -8.01 -0.68 -7.47
C PHE A 43 -8.51 -2.04 -6.97
N GLY A 44 -9.34 -2.05 -5.93
CA GLY A 44 -9.87 -3.26 -5.33
C GLY A 44 -10.92 -3.96 -6.18
N TRP A 45 -11.42 -5.10 -5.65
CA TRP A 45 -12.32 -6.02 -6.36
C TRP A 45 -13.56 -5.36 -6.97
N ARG A 46 -14.14 -4.37 -6.29
CA ARG A 46 -15.28 -3.60 -6.79
C ARG A 46 -15.00 -2.91 -8.12
N PHE A 47 -13.82 -2.34 -8.28
CA PHE A 47 -13.44 -1.71 -9.55
C PHE A 47 -13.15 -2.76 -10.62
N PHE A 48 -12.52 -3.89 -10.26
CA PHE A 48 -12.38 -4.98 -11.19
C PHE A 48 -13.74 -5.42 -11.76
N GLU A 49 -14.74 -5.69 -10.91
CA GLU A 49 -16.10 -6.07 -11.36
C GLU A 49 -16.76 -5.01 -12.23
N LYS A 50 -16.57 -3.72 -11.91
CA LYS A 50 -17.16 -2.60 -12.67
C LYS A 50 -16.56 -2.46 -14.08
N PHE A 51 -15.25 -2.70 -14.21
CA PHE A 51 -14.50 -2.45 -15.43
C PHE A 51 -14.02 -3.74 -16.15
N GLU A 52 -14.50 -4.92 -15.75
CA GLU A 52 -14.04 -6.21 -16.27
C GLU A 52 -14.19 -6.37 -17.79
N GLU A 53 -15.15 -5.66 -18.43
CA GLU A 53 -15.36 -5.65 -19.87
C GLU A 53 -14.36 -4.78 -20.64
N MET A 54 -13.56 -3.95 -19.97
CA MET A 54 -12.51 -3.19 -20.65
C MET A 54 -11.47 -4.14 -21.29
N PRO A 55 -10.96 -3.80 -22.48
CA PRO A 55 -10.13 -4.69 -23.29
C PRO A 55 -8.98 -5.33 -22.52
N PHE A 56 -8.28 -4.57 -21.71
CA PHE A 56 -7.16 -5.06 -20.91
C PHE A 56 -7.59 -6.12 -19.89
N LEU A 57 -8.59 -5.85 -19.06
CA LEU A 57 -9.06 -6.78 -18.04
C LEU A 57 -9.69 -8.03 -18.67
N LYS A 58 -10.45 -7.84 -19.74
CA LYS A 58 -11.05 -8.95 -20.52
C LYS A 58 -9.98 -9.88 -21.11
N ARG A 59 -8.86 -9.33 -21.57
CA ARG A 59 -7.69 -10.12 -21.99
C ARG A 59 -7.11 -10.91 -20.83
N MET A 60 -6.87 -10.25 -19.69
CA MET A 60 -6.31 -10.90 -18.50
C MET A 60 -7.19 -12.04 -18.01
N THR A 61 -8.49 -11.85 -17.98
CA THR A 61 -9.48 -12.88 -17.59
C THR A 61 -9.48 -14.08 -18.53
N LYS A 62 -9.32 -13.85 -19.85
CA LYS A 62 -9.32 -14.92 -20.85
C LYS A 62 -8.02 -15.72 -20.89
N SER A 63 -6.87 -15.07 -20.64
CA SER A 63 -5.56 -15.68 -20.81
C SER A 63 -4.86 -16.03 -19.49
N GLY A 64 -5.41 -15.62 -18.36
CA GLY A 64 -4.83 -15.80 -17.05
C GLY A 64 -5.81 -16.32 -16.01
N LYS A 65 -5.45 -16.13 -14.75
CA LYS A 65 -6.26 -16.47 -13.58
C LYS A 65 -6.60 -15.22 -12.78
N VAL A 66 -7.88 -15.08 -12.46
CA VAL A 66 -8.36 -14.01 -11.58
C VAL A 66 -8.78 -14.61 -10.24
N GLU A 67 -8.32 -14.03 -9.15
CA GLU A 67 -8.60 -14.48 -7.79
C GLU A 67 -9.01 -13.30 -6.91
N LYS A 68 -10.07 -13.47 -6.12
CA LYS A 68 -10.47 -12.51 -5.10
C LYS A 68 -9.68 -12.75 -3.83
N LEU A 69 -8.83 -11.81 -3.46
CA LEU A 69 -8.04 -11.83 -2.22
C LEU A 69 -8.64 -10.89 -1.19
N THR A 70 -8.35 -11.14 0.08
CA THR A 70 -8.64 -10.18 1.15
C THR A 70 -7.42 -9.29 1.40
N SER A 71 -7.66 -8.01 1.68
CA SER A 71 -6.63 -7.14 2.25
C SER A 71 -6.24 -7.59 3.66
N GLN A 72 -5.18 -7.01 4.22
CA GLN A 72 -4.85 -7.15 5.64
C GLN A 72 -5.72 -6.23 6.50
N PHE A 73 -5.64 -6.36 7.80
CA PHE A 73 -6.20 -5.40 8.74
C PHE A 73 -5.08 -4.74 9.56
N PRO A 74 -5.02 -3.41 9.59
CA PRO A 74 -5.84 -2.45 8.82
C PRO A 74 -5.64 -2.55 7.32
N SER A 75 -6.68 -2.16 6.56
CA SER A 75 -6.67 -2.15 5.10
C SER A 75 -6.17 -0.79 4.62
N THR A 76 -4.86 -0.57 4.68
CA THR A 76 -4.21 0.70 4.37
C THR A 76 -2.99 0.52 3.47
N THR A 77 -2.70 1.50 2.66
CA THR A 77 -1.53 1.52 1.76
C THR A 77 -0.24 1.23 2.53
N ALA A 78 -0.02 1.88 3.68
CA ALA A 78 1.20 1.72 4.45
C ALA A 78 1.47 0.26 4.87
N ALA A 79 0.43 -0.44 5.33
CA ALA A 79 0.52 -1.84 5.70
C ALA A 79 0.87 -2.73 4.50
N HIS A 80 0.20 -2.51 3.37
CA HIS A 80 0.32 -3.39 2.20
C HIS A 80 1.60 -3.15 1.41
N ILE A 81 1.99 -1.87 1.20
CA ILE A 81 3.27 -1.53 0.56
C ILE A 81 4.44 -2.08 1.37
N THR A 82 4.40 -1.96 2.70
CA THR A 82 5.47 -2.54 3.52
C THR A 82 5.50 -4.06 3.40
N THR A 83 4.36 -4.72 3.43
CA THR A 83 4.27 -6.18 3.29
C THR A 83 4.77 -6.68 1.95
N ILE A 84 4.39 -6.03 0.84
CA ILE A 84 4.78 -6.52 -0.49
C ILE A 84 6.29 -6.48 -0.72
N HIS A 85 6.98 -5.48 -0.14
CA HIS A 85 8.42 -5.34 -0.28
C HIS A 85 9.24 -6.17 0.72
N THR A 86 8.68 -6.42 1.91
CA THR A 86 9.42 -7.07 2.99
C THR A 86 9.04 -8.53 3.23
N GLY A 87 7.88 -8.95 2.74
CA GLY A 87 7.30 -10.27 3.02
C GLY A 87 6.72 -10.38 4.43
N GLN A 88 6.74 -9.32 5.24
CA GLN A 88 6.25 -9.32 6.61
C GLN A 88 4.81 -8.79 6.67
N PRO A 89 3.85 -9.58 7.16
CA PRO A 89 2.50 -9.10 7.42
C PRO A 89 2.50 -7.94 8.41
N VAL A 90 1.42 -7.14 8.37
CA VAL A 90 1.29 -5.92 9.17
C VAL A 90 1.60 -6.12 10.66
N GLY A 91 1.19 -7.25 11.25
CA GLY A 91 1.47 -7.57 12.67
C GLY A 91 2.95 -7.85 12.98
N GLN A 92 3.78 -8.11 11.96
CA GLN A 92 5.22 -8.32 12.09
C GLN A 92 6.00 -7.08 11.70
N SER A 93 5.57 -6.36 10.65
CA SER A 93 6.26 -5.16 10.18
C SER A 93 6.12 -3.98 11.15
N GLY A 94 5.02 -3.90 11.89
CA GLY A 94 4.68 -2.77 12.75
C GLY A 94 4.26 -1.51 12.00
N VAL A 95 4.28 -1.51 10.67
CA VAL A 95 3.79 -0.41 9.82
C VAL A 95 2.34 -0.72 9.44
N TYR A 96 1.40 -0.06 10.09
CA TYR A 96 -0.01 -0.47 10.02
C TYR A 96 -0.97 0.62 9.51
N GLU A 97 -0.53 1.89 9.49
CA GLU A 97 -1.41 3.00 9.10
C GLU A 97 -0.61 4.13 8.47
N TRP A 98 -1.29 5.03 7.75
CA TRP A 98 -0.72 6.24 7.18
C TRP A 98 -0.12 7.16 8.25
N PHE A 99 -0.78 7.26 9.39
CA PHE A 99 -0.29 7.94 10.57
C PHE A 99 -0.43 7.04 11.80
N TYR A 100 0.62 6.90 12.59
CA TYR A 100 0.53 6.22 13.88
C TYR A 100 1.48 6.82 14.92
N TYR A 101 1.16 6.54 16.20
CA TYR A 101 2.02 6.94 17.30
C TYR A 101 3.26 6.04 17.35
N GLU A 102 4.45 6.68 17.26
CA GLU A 102 5.73 6.02 17.41
C GLU A 102 6.29 6.25 18.82
N PRO A 103 6.36 5.19 19.67
CA PRO A 103 6.79 5.32 21.06
C PRO A 103 8.21 5.83 21.24
N GLN A 104 9.14 5.52 20.31
CA GLN A 104 10.53 5.97 20.40
C GLN A 104 10.65 7.49 20.25
N LEU A 105 9.74 8.08 19.49
CA LEU A 105 9.68 9.52 19.24
C LEU A 105 8.70 10.25 20.14
N ASP A 106 7.82 9.52 20.84
CA ASP A 106 6.69 10.05 21.60
C ASP A 106 5.81 11.01 20.77
N ARG A 107 5.65 10.71 19.47
CA ARG A 107 4.94 11.53 18.48
C ARG A 107 4.21 10.66 17.47
N ILE A 108 3.20 11.26 16.82
CA ILE A 108 2.57 10.67 15.65
C ILE A 108 3.45 10.94 14.42
N ILE A 109 3.67 9.90 13.62
CA ILE A 109 4.46 9.95 12.40
C ILE A 109 3.66 9.52 11.19
N ALA A 110 4.11 9.94 10.00
CA ALA A 110 3.71 9.44 8.69
C ALA A 110 4.81 8.48 8.19
N PRO A 111 4.68 7.16 8.37
CA PRO A 111 5.78 6.24 8.13
C PRO A 111 6.23 6.23 6.66
N LEU A 112 5.33 6.26 5.68
CA LEU A 112 5.73 6.25 4.26
C LEU A 112 6.49 7.53 3.86
N LEU A 113 6.20 8.65 4.51
CA LEU A 113 6.87 9.92 4.27
C LEU A 113 8.14 10.10 5.11
N PHE A 114 8.34 9.25 6.12
CA PHE A 114 9.40 9.38 7.13
C PHE A 114 9.38 10.77 7.79
N SER A 115 8.20 11.23 8.18
CA SER A 115 7.92 12.57 8.69
C SER A 115 7.08 12.53 9.95
N PHE A 116 7.08 13.63 10.72
CA PHE A 116 6.03 13.82 11.73
C PHE A 116 4.68 14.02 11.04
N ALA A 117 3.61 13.57 11.69
CA ALA A 117 2.27 13.83 11.22
C ALA A 117 1.97 15.35 11.25
N GLY A 118 1.47 15.87 10.12
CA GLY A 118 1.15 17.28 9.94
C GLY A 118 2.29 18.14 9.38
N ASP A 119 3.47 17.56 9.14
CA ASP A 119 4.50 18.23 8.36
C ASP A 119 4.13 18.22 6.88
N ASP A 120 4.34 19.33 6.20
CA ASP A 120 4.10 19.45 4.75
C ASP A 120 5.19 18.77 3.91
N GLU A 121 6.36 18.58 4.51
CA GLU A 121 7.53 17.98 3.85
C GLU A 121 7.74 16.52 4.30
N ARG A 122 8.33 15.73 3.39
CA ARG A 122 8.80 14.38 3.71
C ARG A 122 10.20 14.41 4.32
N ASP A 123 10.57 13.29 4.96
CA ASP A 123 11.91 13.07 5.53
C ASP A 123 12.25 13.99 6.73
N THR A 124 11.25 14.61 7.39
CA THR A 124 11.50 15.49 8.54
C THR A 124 12.05 14.75 9.77
N LEU A 125 12.01 13.42 9.77
CA LEU A 125 12.65 12.56 10.79
C LEU A 125 14.15 12.32 10.52
N LYS A 126 14.74 12.81 9.41
CA LYS A 126 16.17 12.70 9.14
C LYS A 126 16.99 13.40 10.23
N GLY A 127 18.01 12.71 10.72
CA GLY A 127 18.83 13.21 11.83
C GLY A 127 18.23 13.00 13.23
N ILE A 128 16.94 12.66 13.33
CA ILE A 128 16.24 12.41 14.60
C ILE A 128 16.25 10.92 14.94
N ILE A 129 15.92 10.07 13.97
CA ILE A 129 15.92 8.63 14.14
C ILE A 129 16.47 7.92 12.89
N ASN A 130 17.18 6.82 13.12
CA ASN A 130 17.61 5.97 12.01
C ASN A 130 16.41 5.24 11.41
N PRO A 131 16.12 5.37 10.08
CA PRO A 131 15.00 4.70 9.44
C PRO A 131 14.96 3.18 9.69
N ALA A 132 16.13 2.55 9.77
CA ALA A 132 16.24 1.12 10.05
C ALA A 132 15.75 0.69 11.45
N LYS A 133 15.37 1.63 12.32
CA LYS A 133 14.72 1.34 13.61
C LYS A 133 13.20 1.30 13.51
N LEU A 134 12.64 1.93 12.46
CA LEU A 134 11.20 2.03 12.25
C LEU A 134 10.66 0.96 11.29
N TYR A 135 11.50 0.45 10.39
CA TYR A 135 11.05 -0.44 9.32
C TYR A 135 11.77 -1.79 9.36
N PRO A 136 11.13 -2.84 8.82
CA PRO A 136 11.76 -4.14 8.63
C PRO A 136 13.03 -4.00 7.79
N LYS A 137 14.11 -4.65 8.23
CA LYS A 137 15.41 -4.65 7.53
C LYS A 137 15.54 -5.76 6.50
N GLN A 138 14.78 -6.84 6.68
CA GLN A 138 14.71 -7.93 5.72
C GLN A 138 13.77 -7.54 4.58
N THR A 139 14.20 -7.78 3.35
CA THR A 139 13.42 -7.48 2.15
C THR A 139 13.45 -8.69 1.23
N MET A 140 12.39 -8.89 0.46
CA MET A 140 12.33 -9.93 -0.57
C MET A 140 13.48 -9.79 -1.58
N TYR A 141 13.90 -8.57 -1.86
CA TYR A 141 14.93 -8.25 -2.85
C TYR A 141 16.34 -8.70 -2.46
N LYS A 142 16.66 -8.69 -1.16
CA LYS A 142 17.93 -9.26 -0.67
C LYS A 142 17.99 -10.75 -0.89
N ASP A 143 16.88 -11.44 -0.64
CA ASP A 143 16.79 -12.88 -0.83
C ASP A 143 16.89 -13.25 -2.31
N LEU A 144 16.19 -12.52 -3.20
CA LEU A 144 16.26 -12.69 -4.64
C LEU A 144 17.67 -12.41 -5.18
N LYS A 145 18.31 -11.34 -4.70
CA LYS A 145 19.69 -11.00 -5.08
C LYS A 145 20.70 -12.10 -4.73
N ALA A 146 20.54 -12.74 -3.56
CA ALA A 146 21.37 -13.87 -3.17
C ALA A 146 21.21 -15.10 -4.09
N LEU A 147 20.11 -15.19 -4.83
CA LEU A 147 19.82 -16.21 -5.83
C LEU A 147 20.17 -15.78 -7.27
N GLY A 148 20.82 -14.62 -7.44
CA GLY A 148 21.22 -14.11 -8.77
C GLY A 148 20.06 -13.48 -9.55
N ILE A 149 18.93 -13.16 -8.89
CA ILE A 149 17.76 -12.54 -9.52
C ILE A 149 17.84 -11.01 -9.29
N GLU A 150 17.79 -10.25 -10.36
CA GLU A 150 17.74 -8.79 -10.32
C GLU A 150 16.35 -8.32 -9.93
N SER A 151 16.28 -7.30 -9.11
CA SER A 151 15.01 -6.73 -8.65
C SER A 151 14.95 -5.25 -8.94
N HIS A 152 13.81 -4.79 -9.46
CA HIS A 152 13.57 -3.41 -9.85
C HIS A 152 12.23 -2.94 -9.28
N VAL A 153 12.19 -1.70 -8.79
CA VAL A 153 10.98 -1.07 -8.28
C VAL A 153 10.73 0.24 -8.99
N PHE A 154 9.62 0.34 -9.69
CA PHE A 154 9.11 1.57 -10.29
C PHE A 154 8.18 2.26 -9.31
N GLY A 155 8.51 3.50 -8.97
CA GLY A 155 7.71 4.32 -8.05
C GLY A 155 7.65 5.77 -8.48
N VAL A 156 6.60 6.46 -8.05
CA VAL A 156 6.42 7.88 -8.34
C VAL A 156 7.58 8.69 -7.74
N ARG A 157 8.08 9.65 -8.51
CA ARG A 157 9.25 10.47 -8.17
C ARG A 157 9.10 11.20 -6.82
N ASP A 158 7.89 11.57 -6.48
CA ASP A 158 7.63 12.32 -5.26
C ASP A 158 7.84 11.49 -3.99
N TYR A 159 7.84 10.14 -4.10
CA TYR A 159 8.04 9.21 -2.99
C TYR A 159 9.27 8.32 -3.14
N THR A 160 9.87 8.25 -4.33
CA THR A 160 10.96 7.32 -4.64
C THR A 160 12.12 8.05 -5.33
N PRO A 161 13.36 8.01 -4.80
CA PRO A 161 13.77 7.39 -3.54
C PRO A 161 13.40 8.22 -2.29
N SER A 162 13.29 7.55 -1.13
CA SER A 162 13.02 8.17 0.16
C SER A 162 13.72 7.42 1.29
N SER A 163 13.71 7.95 2.52
CA SER A 163 14.25 7.24 3.69
C SER A 163 13.52 5.92 3.94
N TYR A 164 12.22 5.86 3.67
CA TYR A 164 11.42 4.65 3.73
C TYR A 164 11.85 3.63 2.65
N SER A 165 11.81 4.03 1.37
CA SER A 165 12.12 3.13 0.26
C SER A 165 13.54 2.57 0.32
N ASN A 166 14.51 3.37 0.77
CA ASN A 166 15.90 2.94 0.95
C ASN A 166 16.08 1.82 1.97
N VAL A 167 15.13 1.63 2.88
CA VAL A 167 15.13 0.51 3.85
C VAL A 167 14.32 -0.66 3.32
N VAL A 168 13.04 -0.45 2.99
CA VAL A 168 12.09 -1.54 2.69
C VAL A 168 12.25 -2.11 1.27
N MET A 169 12.90 -1.37 0.37
CA MET A 169 13.20 -1.82 -0.99
C MET A 169 14.71 -2.12 -1.18
N LYS A 170 15.46 -2.20 -0.08
CA LYS A 170 16.90 -2.47 -0.14
C LYS A 170 17.19 -3.81 -0.83
N GLY A 171 18.02 -3.76 -1.84
CA GLY A 171 18.35 -4.91 -2.70
C GLY A 171 17.75 -4.81 -4.10
N ALA A 172 16.77 -3.95 -4.30
CA ALA A 172 16.25 -3.59 -5.61
C ALA A 172 16.88 -2.30 -6.14
N GLU A 173 16.91 -2.16 -7.46
CA GLU A 173 17.17 -0.90 -8.14
C GLU A 173 15.88 -0.08 -8.23
N LEU A 174 15.95 1.21 -7.87
CA LEU A 174 14.79 2.10 -7.84
C LEU A 174 14.71 2.94 -9.12
N HIS A 175 13.58 2.88 -9.79
CA HIS A 175 13.26 3.62 -11.00
C HIS A 175 12.14 4.62 -10.70
N SER A 176 12.49 5.90 -10.53
CA SER A 176 11.48 6.93 -10.33
C SER A 176 10.92 7.43 -11.65
N PHE A 177 9.62 7.66 -11.71
CA PHE A 177 8.95 8.22 -12.87
C PHE A 177 8.00 9.37 -12.49
N LYS A 178 7.66 10.19 -13.47
CA LYS A 178 6.70 11.28 -13.32
C LYS A 178 5.36 10.96 -13.96
N THR A 179 5.36 10.23 -15.07
CA THR A 179 4.14 9.90 -15.81
C THR A 179 4.05 8.41 -16.11
N LEU A 180 2.83 7.89 -16.17
CA LEU A 180 2.58 6.49 -16.51
C LEU A 180 3.20 6.09 -17.88
N PRO A 181 3.04 6.87 -18.98
CA PRO A 181 3.67 6.53 -20.25
C PRO A 181 5.19 6.43 -20.18
N GLU A 182 5.86 7.36 -19.49
CA GLU A 182 7.32 7.32 -19.24
C GLU A 182 7.70 5.99 -18.58
N ALA A 183 7.00 5.64 -17.50
CA ALA A 183 7.29 4.43 -16.76
C ALA A 183 7.07 3.15 -17.57
N LEU A 184 6.00 3.09 -18.37
CA LEU A 184 5.71 1.92 -19.21
C LEU A 184 6.74 1.73 -20.32
N VAL A 185 7.26 2.81 -20.92
CA VAL A 185 8.36 2.75 -21.90
C VAL A 185 9.63 2.24 -21.23
N ASN A 186 10.01 2.82 -20.07
CA ASN A 186 11.19 2.42 -19.34
C ASN A 186 11.13 0.97 -18.87
N LEU A 187 9.95 0.51 -18.43
CA LEU A 187 9.70 -0.89 -18.08
C LEU A 187 9.96 -1.83 -19.27
N GLY A 188 9.44 -1.49 -20.46
CA GLY A 188 9.69 -2.28 -21.66
C GLY A 188 11.18 -2.35 -22.03
N MET A 189 11.87 -1.22 -21.99
CA MET A 189 13.32 -1.16 -22.24
C MET A 189 14.12 -2.00 -21.24
N LEU A 190 13.74 -1.94 -19.96
CA LEU A 190 14.36 -2.76 -18.90
C LEU A 190 14.19 -4.24 -19.19
N ILE A 191 12.97 -4.70 -19.47
CA ILE A 191 12.68 -6.12 -19.78
C ILE A 191 13.49 -6.56 -21.00
N ASP A 192 13.55 -5.79 -22.07
CA ASP A 192 14.26 -6.13 -23.29
C ASP A 192 15.78 -6.22 -23.07
N SER A 193 16.35 -5.35 -22.24
CA SER A 193 17.81 -5.26 -22.02
C SER A 193 18.34 -6.19 -20.93
N SER A 194 17.52 -6.64 -20.00
CA SER A 194 17.94 -7.50 -18.89
C SER A 194 18.48 -8.84 -19.37
N LYS A 195 19.61 -9.27 -18.82
CA LYS A 195 20.27 -10.55 -19.13
C LYS A 195 20.01 -11.62 -18.08
N ALA A 196 19.71 -11.22 -16.86
CA ALA A 196 19.36 -12.08 -15.74
C ALA A 196 17.84 -12.22 -15.60
N SER A 197 17.40 -13.20 -14.82
CA SER A 197 16.00 -13.28 -14.35
C SER A 197 15.69 -12.04 -13.52
N THR A 198 14.53 -11.43 -13.76
CA THR A 198 14.15 -10.17 -13.12
C THR A 198 12.83 -10.26 -12.37
N CYS A 199 12.77 -9.59 -11.23
CA CYS A 199 11.56 -9.35 -10.43
C CYS A 199 11.25 -7.86 -10.42
N ILE A 200 10.14 -7.45 -11.00
CA ILE A 200 9.81 -6.04 -11.19
C ILE A 200 8.52 -5.71 -10.45
N HIS A 201 8.57 -4.69 -9.61
CA HIS A 201 7.42 -4.11 -8.94
C HIS A 201 7.14 -2.74 -9.51
N PHE A 202 5.91 -2.53 -9.91
CA PHE A 202 5.42 -1.26 -10.46
C PHE A 202 4.27 -0.77 -9.57
N TYR A 203 4.40 0.41 -8.99
CA TYR A 203 3.37 1.02 -8.14
C TYR A 203 2.71 2.19 -8.82
N TYR A 204 1.36 2.20 -8.81
CA TYR A 204 0.52 3.26 -9.37
C TYR A 204 -0.50 3.75 -8.35
N GLU A 205 -0.47 5.04 -8.01
CA GLU A 205 -1.21 5.63 -6.89
C GLU A 205 -2.42 6.48 -7.28
N ASN A 206 -2.52 6.92 -8.53
CA ASN A 206 -3.45 7.98 -8.92
C ASN A 206 -4.93 7.61 -8.73
N ILE A 207 -5.28 6.32 -8.81
CA ILE A 207 -6.66 5.88 -8.62
C ILE A 207 -7.10 6.14 -7.19
N ASP A 208 -6.30 5.74 -6.20
CA ASP A 208 -6.59 6.01 -4.79
C ASP A 208 -6.60 7.50 -4.49
N GLY A 209 -5.59 8.24 -4.95
CA GLY A 209 -5.54 9.70 -4.80
C GLY A 209 -6.75 10.43 -5.38
N THR A 210 -7.27 9.95 -6.50
CA THR A 210 -8.48 10.50 -7.12
C THR A 210 -9.74 10.13 -6.34
N CYS A 211 -9.83 8.88 -5.84
CA CYS A 211 -10.91 8.45 -4.96
C CYS A 211 -10.96 9.25 -3.66
N HIS A 212 -9.81 9.54 -3.05
CA HIS A 212 -9.73 10.37 -1.85
C HIS A 212 -10.22 11.81 -2.07
N LYS A 213 -9.95 12.36 -3.24
CA LYS A 213 -10.31 13.74 -3.56
C LYS A 213 -11.76 13.92 -3.98
N TYR A 214 -12.28 13.00 -4.78
CA TYR A 214 -13.58 13.15 -5.44
C TYR A 214 -14.61 12.09 -5.05
N GLY A 215 -14.19 11.04 -4.35
CA GLY A 215 -14.99 9.86 -4.02
C GLY A 215 -14.86 8.74 -5.07
N PRO A 216 -15.03 7.48 -4.64
CA PRO A 216 -14.82 6.31 -5.51
C PRO A 216 -15.89 6.13 -6.59
N ASN A 217 -17.03 6.80 -6.49
CA ASN A 217 -18.10 6.78 -7.49
C ASN A 217 -18.13 8.03 -8.37
N SER A 218 -17.10 8.89 -8.27
CA SER A 218 -17.03 10.12 -9.03
C SER A 218 -16.66 9.88 -10.50
N PRO A 219 -17.11 10.72 -11.44
CA PRO A 219 -16.65 10.68 -12.83
C PRO A 219 -15.13 10.81 -12.96
N GLN A 220 -14.47 11.51 -12.03
CA GLN A 220 -13.03 11.67 -12.02
C GLN A 220 -12.32 10.35 -11.70
N ALA A 221 -12.80 9.59 -10.72
CA ALA A 221 -12.25 8.28 -10.39
C ALA A 221 -12.47 7.27 -11.54
N GLU A 222 -13.66 7.31 -12.17
CA GLU A 222 -13.94 6.48 -13.36
C GLU A 222 -12.97 6.80 -14.51
N ALA A 223 -12.81 8.09 -14.83
CA ALA A 223 -11.89 8.53 -15.89
C ALA A 223 -10.43 8.15 -15.61
N GLU A 224 -9.97 8.23 -14.35
CA GLU A 224 -8.61 7.81 -13.96
C GLU A 224 -8.41 6.31 -14.16
N ILE A 225 -9.40 5.49 -13.77
CA ILE A 225 -9.36 4.03 -13.97
C ILE A 225 -9.35 3.69 -15.46
N GLU A 226 -10.24 4.30 -16.24
CA GLU A 226 -10.31 4.08 -17.70
C GLU A 226 -9.00 4.48 -18.37
N ALA A 227 -8.45 5.64 -18.04
CA ALA A 227 -7.18 6.11 -18.58
C ALA A 227 -6.04 5.13 -18.25
N PHE A 228 -5.92 4.68 -17.01
CA PHE A 228 -4.95 3.67 -16.60
C PHE A 228 -5.08 2.39 -17.45
N LEU A 229 -6.27 1.82 -17.52
CA LEU A 229 -6.53 0.57 -18.25
C LEU A 229 -6.27 0.72 -19.76
N LEU A 230 -6.63 1.86 -20.36
CA LEU A 230 -6.37 2.14 -21.78
C LEU A 230 -4.87 2.30 -22.06
N PHE A 231 -4.12 3.00 -21.20
CA PHE A 231 -2.67 3.12 -21.35
C PHE A 231 -1.98 1.75 -21.21
N VAL A 232 -2.34 0.97 -20.21
CA VAL A 232 -1.75 -0.37 -20.04
C VAL A 232 -2.10 -1.26 -21.23
N GLU A 233 -3.35 -1.25 -21.74
CA GLU A 233 -3.74 -1.98 -22.95
C GLU A 233 -2.90 -1.59 -24.17
N TYR A 234 -2.71 -0.29 -24.39
CA TYR A 234 -1.94 0.22 -25.52
C TYR A 234 -0.46 -0.15 -25.45
N PHE A 235 0.14 -0.11 -24.25
CA PHE A 235 1.55 -0.40 -24.06
C PHE A 235 1.84 -1.89 -23.86
N PHE A 236 0.87 -2.70 -23.40
CA PHE A 236 1.06 -4.11 -23.09
C PHE A 236 1.75 -4.91 -24.20
N PRO A 237 1.27 -4.88 -25.46
CA PRO A 237 1.93 -5.61 -26.53
C PRO A 237 3.31 -5.06 -26.89
N ARG A 238 3.60 -3.81 -26.54
CA ARG A 238 4.91 -3.17 -26.78
C ARG A 238 5.93 -3.56 -25.73
N ILE A 239 5.48 -3.64 -24.47
CA ILE A 239 6.31 -4.03 -23.32
C ILE A 239 6.68 -5.51 -23.40
N PHE A 240 5.73 -6.35 -23.82
CA PHE A 240 5.87 -7.81 -23.80
C PHE A 240 6.03 -8.45 -25.20
N LYS A 241 6.48 -7.67 -26.20
CA LYS A 241 6.68 -8.15 -27.58
C LYS A 241 7.89 -9.06 -27.77
N GLY A 242 8.80 -9.08 -26.80
CA GLY A 242 10.06 -9.81 -26.87
C GLY A 242 9.89 -11.34 -26.80
N LYS A 243 11.04 -12.06 -26.92
CA LYS A 243 11.08 -13.53 -26.78
C LYS A 243 11.11 -14.01 -25.34
N LYS A 244 11.09 -13.11 -24.35
CA LYS A 244 11.14 -13.46 -22.94
C LYS A 244 9.81 -14.01 -22.45
N ARG A 245 9.91 -15.01 -21.58
CA ARG A 245 8.77 -15.56 -20.84
C ARG A 245 8.47 -14.64 -19.66
N VAL A 246 7.44 -13.83 -19.80
CA VAL A 246 7.08 -12.84 -18.77
C VAL A 246 5.79 -13.27 -18.08
N LEU A 247 5.83 -13.37 -16.75
CA LEU A 247 4.63 -13.45 -15.93
C LEU A 247 4.22 -12.03 -15.53
N PHE A 248 3.04 -11.63 -15.96
CA PHE A 248 2.43 -10.36 -15.54
C PHE A 248 1.39 -10.60 -14.45
N LEU A 249 1.51 -9.87 -13.36
CA LEU A 249 0.60 -9.89 -12.22
C LEU A 249 0.05 -8.49 -12.01
N LEU A 250 -1.25 -8.39 -11.74
CA LEU A 250 -1.90 -7.14 -11.32
C LEU A 250 -2.64 -7.38 -10.01
N THR A 251 -2.44 -6.52 -9.03
CA THR A 251 -3.14 -6.54 -7.75
C THR A 251 -3.40 -5.13 -7.25
N ALA A 252 -4.29 -5.02 -6.28
CA ALA A 252 -4.44 -3.81 -5.47
C ALA A 252 -3.99 -4.11 -4.03
N ASP A 253 -3.63 -3.08 -3.31
CA ASP A 253 -3.37 -3.15 -1.87
C ASP A 253 -4.69 -3.19 -1.08
N HIS A 254 -5.65 -2.36 -1.46
CA HIS A 254 -7.02 -2.32 -0.91
C HIS A 254 -8.03 -1.88 -1.97
N GLY A 255 -9.28 -1.73 -1.58
CA GLY A 255 -10.33 -1.10 -2.37
C GLY A 255 -10.75 0.22 -1.74
N ALA A 256 -11.68 0.91 -2.41
CA ALA A 256 -12.29 2.13 -1.92
C ALA A 256 -13.78 1.92 -1.63
N SER A 257 -14.26 2.49 -0.52
CA SER A 257 -15.66 2.50 -0.13
C SER A 257 -16.18 3.92 -0.04
N GLU A 258 -17.42 4.11 -0.45
CA GLU A 258 -18.09 5.40 -0.27
C GLU A 258 -18.42 5.63 1.20
N VAL A 259 -18.19 6.84 1.66
CA VAL A 259 -18.54 7.30 3.00
C VAL A 259 -19.60 8.38 2.89
N ASP A 260 -20.75 8.18 3.52
CA ASP A 260 -21.79 9.19 3.62
C ASP A 260 -21.54 10.09 4.86
N PRO A 261 -21.19 11.38 4.68
CA PRO A 261 -20.98 12.29 5.79
C PRO A 261 -22.19 12.42 6.74
N LYS A 262 -23.42 12.17 6.24
CA LYS A 262 -24.64 12.26 7.04
C LYS A 262 -24.79 11.13 8.04
N THR A 263 -24.22 9.96 7.72
CA THR A 263 -24.25 8.77 8.60
C THR A 263 -22.92 8.57 9.33
N THR A 264 -21.91 9.38 9.03
CA THR A 264 -20.60 9.32 9.67
C THR A 264 -20.67 9.86 11.10
N ILE A 265 -20.20 9.06 12.06
CA ILE A 265 -20.13 9.45 13.46
C ILE A 265 -18.80 10.18 13.70
N PHE A 266 -18.89 11.48 13.96
CA PHE A 266 -17.73 12.30 14.35
C PHE A 266 -17.62 12.32 15.87
N LEU A 267 -16.72 11.51 16.42
CA LEU A 267 -16.62 11.31 17.88
C LEU A 267 -16.41 12.62 18.67
N ASN A 268 -15.77 13.60 18.09
CA ASN A 268 -15.56 14.92 18.70
C ASN A 268 -16.77 15.85 18.63
N LYS A 269 -17.85 15.43 17.98
CA LYS A 269 -19.12 16.16 17.87
C LYS A 269 -20.29 15.43 18.57
N GLU A 270 -20.05 14.25 19.08
CA GLU A 270 -21.06 13.42 19.75
C GLU A 270 -21.05 13.70 21.26
N GLU A 271 -22.17 14.15 21.83
CA GLU A 271 -22.30 14.47 23.25
C GLU A 271 -21.92 13.30 24.18
N ARG A 272 -22.23 12.04 23.78
CA ARG A 272 -21.84 10.83 24.52
C ARG A 272 -20.32 10.63 24.66
N PHE A 273 -19.53 11.36 23.91
CA PHE A 273 -18.06 11.36 23.97
C PHE A 273 -17.49 12.67 24.49
N ASP A 274 -18.29 13.51 25.15
CA ASP A 274 -17.80 14.72 25.78
C ASP A 274 -16.65 14.41 26.73
N ASN A 275 -15.64 15.26 26.70
CA ASN A 275 -14.39 15.10 27.45
C ASN A 275 -13.60 13.82 27.10
N ILE A 276 -13.76 13.27 25.90
CA ILE A 276 -13.00 12.09 25.43
C ILE A 276 -11.49 12.39 25.44
N GLU A 277 -11.08 13.66 25.35
CA GLU A 277 -9.69 14.13 25.37
C GLU A 277 -8.94 13.68 26.64
N ARG A 278 -9.62 13.51 27.77
CA ARG A 278 -9.03 12.98 29.02
C ARG A 278 -8.43 11.57 28.86
N PHE A 279 -8.85 10.82 27.81
CA PHE A 279 -8.34 9.49 27.49
C PHE A 279 -7.24 9.52 26.43
N PHE A 280 -6.94 10.69 25.86
CA PHE A 280 -5.89 10.81 24.88
C PHE A 280 -4.53 10.75 25.56
N LYS A 281 -3.59 10.14 24.85
CA LYS A 281 -2.22 10.17 25.29
C LYS A 281 -1.68 11.57 25.04
N THR A 282 -1.08 12.17 26.06
CA THR A 282 -0.26 13.37 25.92
C THR A 282 1.21 12.96 25.74
N ASN A 283 1.95 13.74 24.97
CA ASN A 283 3.40 13.58 24.87
C ASN A 283 4.08 14.18 26.13
N ARG A 284 5.40 13.96 26.28
CA ARG A 284 6.18 14.43 27.44
C ARG A 284 6.15 15.95 27.63
N SER A 285 5.84 16.71 26.60
CA SER A 285 5.69 18.18 26.68
C SER A 285 4.25 18.61 27.00
N GLU A 286 3.39 17.70 27.46
CA GLU A 286 1.98 17.93 27.79
C GLU A 286 1.10 18.44 26.63
N ASN A 287 1.64 18.48 25.42
CA ASN A 287 0.86 18.76 24.23
C ASN A 287 0.05 17.53 23.83
N CYS A 288 -1.24 17.70 23.62
CA CYS A 288 -2.09 16.62 23.13
C CYS A 288 -1.62 16.18 21.75
N SER A 289 -1.01 15.00 21.65
CA SER A 289 -0.54 14.43 20.37
C SER A 289 -1.67 14.21 19.35
N SER A 290 -2.93 14.28 19.80
CA SER A 290 -4.13 14.03 18.98
C SER A 290 -4.58 15.21 18.13
N ARG A 291 -4.15 16.45 18.40
CA ARG A 291 -4.58 17.62 17.63
C ARG A 291 -4.08 17.62 16.17
N GLN A 292 -2.98 16.94 15.90
CA GLN A 292 -2.43 16.81 14.54
C GLN A 292 -2.98 15.62 13.75
N ALA A 293 -3.62 14.65 14.42
CA ALA A 293 -4.17 13.44 13.77
C ALA A 293 -5.58 13.61 13.19
N LEU A 294 -6.15 14.83 13.20
CA LEU A 294 -7.57 15.10 12.91
C LEU A 294 -7.99 14.98 11.43
N ARG A 295 -7.10 14.61 10.53
CA ARG A 295 -7.42 14.52 9.09
C ARG A 295 -7.61 13.12 8.54
N GLY A 296 -7.74 12.06 9.34
CA GLY A 296 -7.92 10.71 8.83
C GLY A 296 -8.24 9.67 9.90
N ILE A 297 -8.39 8.45 9.45
CA ILE A 297 -8.66 7.20 10.20
C ILE A 297 -7.71 6.98 11.40
N CYS A 298 -6.55 7.62 11.42
CA CYS A 298 -5.59 7.63 12.52
C CYS A 298 -6.17 7.99 13.88
N PHE A 299 -7.18 8.81 13.92
CA PHE A 299 -7.86 9.15 15.16
C PHE A 299 -8.46 7.91 15.85
N TYR A 300 -8.88 6.94 15.07
CA TYR A 300 -9.42 5.67 15.60
C TYR A 300 -8.35 4.75 16.18
N MET A 301 -7.20 4.66 15.54
CA MET A 301 -6.18 3.67 15.91
C MET A 301 -5.31 4.10 17.09
N SER A 302 -4.91 5.36 17.17
CA SER A 302 -4.21 5.88 18.36
C SER A 302 -5.08 5.78 19.62
N LYS A 303 -6.40 5.88 19.49
CA LYS A 303 -7.37 5.65 20.57
C LYS A 303 -7.51 4.20 20.95
N MET A 304 -7.52 3.27 19.99
CA MET A 304 -7.62 1.84 20.28
C MET A 304 -6.45 1.34 21.14
N ILE A 305 -5.24 1.86 20.94
CA ILE A 305 -4.08 1.51 21.77
C ILE A 305 -4.21 2.08 23.19
N CYS A 306 -4.69 3.28 23.35
CA CYS A 306 -5.00 3.86 24.66
C CYS A 306 -6.12 3.10 25.37
N TRP A 307 -7.08 2.59 24.61
CA TRP A 307 -8.25 1.84 25.05
C TRP A 307 -7.92 0.41 25.50
N MET A 308 -7.05 -0.30 24.79
CA MET A 308 -6.59 -1.62 25.21
C MET A 308 -5.85 -1.65 26.55
N LYS A 309 -5.26 -0.54 26.97
CA LYS A 309 -4.61 -0.42 28.30
C LYS A 309 -5.61 -0.20 29.46
N ARG A 310 -6.86 0.15 29.19
CA ARG A 310 -7.89 0.36 30.22
C ARG A 310 -9.11 -0.54 29.99
N ARG A 311 -8.91 -1.86 30.16
CA ARG A 311 -9.93 -2.92 29.96
C ARG A 311 -11.26 -2.77 30.69
N ASN A 312 -11.40 -1.86 31.65
CA ASN A 312 -12.54 -1.82 32.58
C ASN A 312 -13.65 -0.85 32.23
N PHE A 313 -13.59 -0.15 31.10
CA PHE A 313 -14.56 0.92 30.82
C PHE A 313 -15.89 0.44 30.17
N TRP A 314 -15.89 -0.73 29.51
CA TRP A 314 -17.05 -1.21 28.75
C TRP A 314 -17.82 -2.38 29.40
N GLN A 315 -17.47 -2.77 30.62
CA GLN A 315 -18.21 -3.82 31.33
C GLN A 315 -19.34 -3.28 32.26
N SER A 316 -19.54 -1.97 32.26
CA SER A 316 -20.52 -1.32 33.15
C SER A 316 -21.50 -0.41 32.40
N SER A 317 -21.95 -0.80 31.21
CA SER A 317 -23.18 -0.21 30.63
C SER A 317 -23.93 -1.23 29.80
#